data_aebd781d8dd48a1a5483303fada7712d
#
_entry.id   aebd781d8dd48a1a5483303fada7712d
#
_cell.length_a   1.000
_cell.length_b   1.000
_cell.length_c   1.000
_cell.angle_alpha   90.00
_cell.angle_beta   90.00
_cell.angle_gamma   90.00
#
_symmetry.space_group_name_H-M   'P 1'
#
loop_
_entity.id
_entity.type
_entity.pdbx_description
1 polymer ?
#
loop_
_entity_poly.entity_id
_entity_poly.type
_entity_poly.pdbx_seq_one_letter_code
_entity_poly.pdbx_strand_id
1 'polypeptide(L)'
;MSNPDRSCVIRLAEAQARIPGPAGEHAVVVFRRGPLDVALSLPLRPSQQTPHAQDEIYFIVRGRGVLIHDGKREFFESGDLLFVAAGIEHQLEDISEDFAMWRVFYGPTGGEVPL
;
A
#
# COMPACT_ATOMS: atom_id res chain seq x y z
N MET A 1 1.60 -18.47 -22.01
CA MET A 1 1.13 -18.31 -20.61
C MET A 1 2.25 -17.79 -19.72
N SER A 2 1.96 -16.82 -18.90
CA SER A 2 2.93 -16.37 -17.92
C SER A 2 3.00 -17.35 -16.75
N ASN A 3 4.20 -17.50 -16.19
CA ASN A 3 4.41 -18.25 -14.96
C ASN A 3 4.52 -17.23 -13.82
N PRO A 4 3.52 -17.12 -12.92
CA PRO A 4 3.53 -16.11 -11.86
C PRO A 4 4.70 -16.27 -10.88
N ASP A 5 5.32 -17.44 -10.80
CA ASP A 5 6.50 -17.62 -9.97
C ASP A 5 7.75 -16.99 -10.57
N ARG A 6 7.73 -16.63 -11.83
CA ARG A 6 8.89 -16.04 -12.51
C ARG A 6 8.62 -14.61 -12.95
N SER A 7 7.43 -14.34 -13.46
CA SER A 7 7.03 -13.00 -13.88
C SER A 7 5.53 -12.96 -14.11
N CYS A 8 4.93 -11.83 -13.84
CA CYS A 8 3.49 -11.65 -14.05
C CYS A 8 3.16 -10.18 -14.21
N VAL A 9 1.95 -9.94 -14.73
CA VAL A 9 1.34 -8.61 -14.74
C VAL A 9 0.18 -8.64 -13.77
N ILE A 10 0.18 -7.74 -12.82
CA ILE A 10 -0.89 -7.59 -11.83
C ILE A 10 -1.76 -6.43 -12.33
N ARG A 11 -3.02 -6.74 -12.65
CA ARG A 11 -3.91 -5.76 -13.29
C ARG A 11 -4.79 -5.06 -12.26
N LEU A 12 -4.76 -3.74 -12.30
CA LEU A 12 -5.55 -2.90 -11.41
C LEU A 12 -7.04 -3.25 -11.47
N ALA A 13 -7.60 -3.40 -12.68
CA ALA A 13 -9.03 -3.67 -12.83
C ALA A 13 -9.44 -5.00 -12.19
N GLU A 14 -8.60 -6.03 -12.31
CA GLU A 14 -8.87 -7.33 -11.70
C GLU A 14 -8.80 -7.26 -10.19
N ALA A 15 -7.80 -6.57 -9.64
CA ALA A 15 -7.69 -6.38 -8.21
C ALA A 15 -8.86 -5.58 -7.65
N GLN A 16 -9.23 -4.50 -8.31
CA GLN A 16 -10.32 -3.65 -7.88
C GLN A 16 -11.67 -4.37 -7.91
N ALA A 17 -11.88 -5.27 -8.85
CA ALA A 17 -13.11 -6.07 -8.93
C ALA A 17 -13.28 -7.01 -7.73
N ARG A 18 -12.24 -7.26 -6.95
CA ARG A 18 -12.26 -8.08 -5.75
C ARG A 18 -12.54 -7.28 -4.47
N ILE A 19 -12.72 -5.97 -4.58
CA ILE A 19 -13.00 -5.08 -3.44
C ILE A 19 -14.43 -4.54 -3.58
N PRO A 20 -15.28 -4.63 -2.53
CA PRO A 20 -14.97 -5.18 -1.21
C PRO A 20 -14.81 -6.70 -1.24
N GLY A 21 -14.02 -7.21 -0.31
CA GLY A 21 -13.86 -8.65 -0.12
C GLY A 21 -15.10 -9.27 0.54
N PRO A 22 -15.08 -10.62 0.76
CA PRO A 22 -16.23 -11.34 1.28
C PRO A 22 -16.71 -10.84 2.65
N ALA A 23 -15.82 -10.30 3.47
CA ALA A 23 -16.15 -9.74 4.78
C ALA A 23 -16.15 -8.20 4.76
N GLY A 24 -16.26 -7.58 3.58
CA GLY A 24 -16.29 -6.13 3.44
C GLY A 24 -14.90 -5.49 3.42
N GLU A 25 -13.85 -6.26 3.22
CA GLU A 25 -12.48 -5.73 3.21
C GLU A 25 -12.30 -4.69 2.10
N HIS A 26 -11.56 -3.62 2.44
CA HIS A 26 -11.22 -2.53 1.51
C HIS A 26 -9.84 -2.69 0.90
N ALA A 27 -9.23 -3.87 1.06
CA ALA A 27 -7.94 -4.19 0.48
C ALA A 27 -7.94 -5.65 0.05
N VAL A 28 -7.14 -5.96 -0.96
CA VAL A 28 -6.97 -7.33 -1.44
C VAL A 28 -5.49 -7.59 -1.72
N VAL A 29 -4.97 -8.68 -1.15
CA VAL A 29 -3.62 -9.13 -1.47
C VAL A 29 -3.66 -9.80 -2.83
N VAL A 30 -2.79 -9.34 -3.73
CA VAL A 30 -2.77 -9.82 -5.12
C VAL A 30 -1.53 -10.63 -5.45
N PHE A 31 -0.47 -10.51 -4.62
CA PHE A 31 0.78 -11.22 -4.88
C PHE A 31 1.59 -11.36 -3.61
N ARG A 32 2.13 -12.55 -3.41
CA ARG A 32 3.09 -12.83 -2.32
C ARG A 32 4.24 -13.67 -2.83
N ARG A 33 5.45 -13.33 -2.38
CA ARG A 33 6.63 -14.14 -2.67
C ARG A 33 7.66 -13.91 -1.56
N GLY A 34 7.88 -14.91 -0.71
CA GLY A 34 8.69 -14.72 0.48
C GLY A 34 8.16 -13.56 1.31
N PRO A 35 9.00 -12.61 1.72
CA PRO A 35 8.56 -11.45 2.49
C PRO A 35 7.85 -10.39 1.66
N LEU A 36 7.84 -10.50 0.35
CA LEU A 36 7.15 -9.56 -0.53
C LEU A 36 5.64 -9.80 -0.48
N ASP A 37 4.90 -8.74 -0.21
CA ASP A 37 3.42 -8.76 -0.14
C ASP A 37 2.89 -7.53 -0.85
N VAL A 38 2.08 -7.74 -1.89
CA VAL A 38 1.49 -6.67 -2.68
C VAL A 38 -0.02 -6.73 -2.58
N ALA A 39 -0.61 -5.59 -2.24
CA ALA A 39 -2.06 -5.46 -2.13
C ALA A 39 -2.55 -4.20 -2.83
N LEU A 40 -3.78 -4.25 -3.32
CA LEU A 40 -4.50 -3.03 -3.67
C LEU A 40 -5.32 -2.61 -2.45
N SER A 41 -5.26 -1.34 -2.10
CA SER A 41 -5.95 -0.81 -0.93
C SER A 41 -6.76 0.43 -1.29
N LEU A 42 -8.02 0.43 -0.86
CA LEU A 42 -8.96 1.53 -0.97
C LEU A 42 -9.42 1.90 0.45
N PRO A 43 -8.56 2.51 1.27
CA PRO A 43 -8.86 2.68 2.68
C PRO A 43 -10.04 3.62 2.92
N LEU A 44 -10.75 3.37 4.03
CA LEU A 44 -11.79 4.28 4.50
C LEU A 44 -11.15 5.52 5.14
N ARG A 45 -11.91 6.60 5.17
CA ARG A 45 -11.44 7.89 5.70
C ARG A 45 -11.98 8.16 7.09
N PRO A 46 -11.16 8.67 8.03
CA PRO A 46 -9.70 8.72 7.97
C PRO A 46 -9.10 7.31 8.07
N SER A 47 -7.90 7.12 7.55
CA SER A 47 -7.26 5.82 7.52
C SER A 47 -6.01 5.82 8.37
N GLN A 48 -6.08 5.19 9.53
CA GLN A 48 -4.92 4.96 10.39
C GLN A 48 -4.26 3.65 10.00
N GLN A 49 -2.98 3.71 9.71
CA GLN A 49 -2.23 2.54 9.30
C GLN A 49 -1.50 1.94 10.49
N THR A 50 -1.64 0.63 10.69
CA THR A 50 -0.89 -0.08 11.73
C THR A 50 0.58 -0.14 11.34
N PRO A 51 1.51 0.19 12.25
CA PRO A 51 2.94 0.02 11.98
C PRO A 51 3.22 -1.41 11.55
N HIS A 52 4.05 -1.60 10.54
CA HIS A 52 4.40 -2.91 10.01
C HIS A 52 5.85 -3.26 10.34
N ALA A 53 6.14 -4.55 10.43
CA ALA A 53 7.49 -5.03 10.77
C ALA A 53 8.48 -4.90 9.63
N GLN A 54 8.01 -4.68 8.41
CA GLN A 54 8.81 -4.53 7.20
C GLN A 54 8.77 -3.09 6.71
N ASP A 55 9.67 -2.74 5.81
CA ASP A 55 9.55 -1.48 5.06
C ASP A 55 8.36 -1.57 4.13
N GLU A 56 7.72 -0.44 3.88
CA GLU A 56 6.54 -0.37 3.00
C GLU A 56 6.67 0.74 1.98
N ILE A 57 6.09 0.47 0.80
CA ILE A 57 5.96 1.45 -0.26
C ILE A 57 4.49 1.52 -0.66
N TYR A 58 4.00 2.75 -0.86
CA TYR A 58 2.68 2.98 -1.43
C TYR A 58 2.85 3.66 -2.78
N PHE A 59 2.24 3.08 -3.82
CA PHE A 59 2.13 3.73 -5.13
C PHE A 59 0.71 4.26 -5.25
N ILE A 60 0.57 5.56 -5.38
CA ILE A 60 -0.75 6.20 -5.46
C ILE A 60 -1.28 6.06 -6.88
N VAL A 61 -2.32 5.25 -7.04
CA VAL A 61 -2.93 4.96 -8.34
C VAL A 61 -3.81 6.12 -8.79
N ARG A 62 -4.63 6.62 -7.87
CA ARG A 62 -5.53 7.75 -8.12
C ARG A 62 -5.90 8.42 -6.81
N GLY A 63 -6.34 9.67 -6.92
CA GLY A 63 -6.73 10.45 -5.77
C GLY A 63 -5.57 11.20 -5.14
N ARG A 64 -5.81 11.70 -3.94
CA ARG A 64 -4.85 12.52 -3.20
C ARG A 64 -5.09 12.36 -1.70
N GLY A 65 -4.14 12.83 -0.92
CA GLY A 65 -4.25 12.81 0.54
C GLY A 65 -3.06 13.46 1.21
N VAL A 66 -2.94 13.24 2.51
CA VAL A 66 -1.84 13.71 3.34
C VAL A 66 -1.29 12.54 4.12
N LEU A 67 0.01 12.34 4.04
CA LEU A 67 0.71 11.36 4.87
C LEU A 67 1.19 12.04 6.14
N ILE A 68 0.77 11.51 7.28
CA ILE A 68 1.26 11.92 8.59
C ILE A 68 2.27 10.88 9.04
N HIS A 69 3.52 11.30 9.22
CA HIS A 69 4.59 10.41 9.64
C HIS A 69 5.69 11.20 10.33
N ASP A 70 6.27 10.65 11.39
CA ASP A 70 7.34 11.31 12.15
C ASP A 70 7.03 12.76 12.50
N GLY A 71 5.76 13.06 12.82
CA GLY A 71 5.32 14.41 13.15
C GLY A 71 5.22 15.36 11.97
N LYS A 72 5.40 14.86 10.75
CA LYS A 72 5.32 15.65 9.53
C LYS A 72 4.00 15.40 8.80
N ARG A 73 3.54 16.40 8.07
CA ARG A 73 2.40 16.29 7.17
C ARG A 73 2.91 16.53 5.75
N GLU A 74 2.75 15.54 4.90
CA GLU A 74 3.18 15.66 3.50
C GLU A 74 2.03 15.34 2.56
N PHE A 75 1.80 16.22 1.62
CA PHE A 75 0.81 16.08 0.57
C PHE A 75 1.26 15.06 -0.45
N PHE A 76 0.31 14.27 -0.96
CA PHE A 76 0.58 13.35 -2.08
C PHE A 76 -0.62 13.31 -3.03
N GLU A 77 -0.35 12.88 -4.26
CA GLU A 77 -1.36 12.73 -5.30
C GLU A 77 -1.02 11.57 -6.23
N SER A 78 -1.90 11.31 -7.18
CA SER A 78 -1.72 10.24 -8.18
C SER A 78 -0.33 10.27 -8.79
N GLY A 79 0.31 9.09 -8.85
CA GLY A 79 1.65 8.94 -9.40
C GLY A 79 2.76 9.06 -8.37
N ASP A 80 2.48 9.55 -7.16
CA ASP A 80 3.48 9.66 -6.12
C ASP A 80 3.77 8.30 -5.48
N LEU A 81 4.99 8.17 -4.97
CA LEU A 81 5.45 7.02 -4.23
C LEU A 81 5.72 7.45 -2.79
N LEU A 82 5.15 6.73 -1.83
CA LEU A 82 5.39 6.99 -0.41
C LEU A 82 6.25 5.85 0.14
N PHE A 83 7.18 6.19 1.03
CA PHE A 83 7.98 5.20 1.73
C PHE A 83 7.81 5.36 3.23
N VAL A 84 7.57 4.25 3.93
CA VAL A 84 7.49 4.22 5.38
C VAL A 84 8.38 3.08 5.87
N ALA A 85 9.39 3.43 6.68
CA ALA A 85 10.28 2.42 7.25
C ALA A 85 9.55 1.54 8.26
N ALA A 86 10.08 0.34 8.47
CA ALA A 86 9.55 -0.62 9.44
C ALA A 86 9.35 0.02 10.82
N GLY A 87 8.20 -0.24 11.43
CA GLY A 87 7.88 0.21 12.79
C GLY A 87 7.48 1.67 12.92
N ILE A 88 7.46 2.44 11.84
CA ILE A 88 7.08 3.87 11.90
C ILE A 88 5.57 4.00 11.91
N GLU A 89 5.05 4.70 12.91
CA GLU A 89 3.64 5.05 12.96
C GLU A 89 3.32 6.07 11.86
N HIS A 90 2.22 5.85 11.19
CA HIS A 90 1.80 6.72 10.11
C HIS A 90 0.29 6.67 9.94
N GLN A 91 -0.25 7.69 9.27
CA GLN A 91 -1.68 7.83 9.04
C GLN A 91 -1.89 8.52 7.71
N LEU A 92 -2.94 8.14 7.02
CA LEU A 92 -3.41 8.84 5.82
C LEU A 92 -4.61 9.68 6.20
N GLU A 93 -4.54 10.98 5.91
CA GLU A 93 -5.63 11.92 6.17
C GLU A 93 -6.06 12.61 4.89
N ASP A 94 -7.26 13.18 4.92
CA ASP A 94 -7.81 13.98 3.80
C ASP A 94 -7.77 13.24 2.46
N ILE A 95 -7.94 11.92 2.50
CA ILE A 95 -7.94 11.10 1.28
C ILE A 95 -9.23 11.35 0.49
N SER A 96 -9.08 11.47 -0.82
CA SER A 96 -10.21 11.67 -1.74
C SER A 96 -11.06 10.42 -1.85
N GLU A 97 -12.30 10.58 -2.31
CA GLU A 97 -13.24 9.44 -2.42
C GLU A 97 -12.80 8.40 -3.42
N ASP A 98 -12.09 8.81 -4.45
CA ASP A 98 -11.59 7.92 -5.50
C ASP A 98 -10.25 7.27 -5.16
N PHE A 99 -9.73 7.47 -3.96
CA PHE A 99 -8.39 7.08 -3.55
C PHE A 99 -8.15 5.59 -3.72
N ALA A 100 -7.02 5.25 -4.34
CA ALA A 100 -6.55 3.87 -4.45
C ALA A 100 -5.03 3.86 -4.47
N MET A 101 -4.45 2.87 -3.80
CA MET A 101 -3.00 2.71 -3.77
C MET A 101 -2.60 1.25 -3.81
N TRP A 102 -1.45 0.98 -4.45
CA TRP A 102 -0.76 -0.29 -4.26
C TRP A 102 0.06 -0.20 -2.97
N ARG A 103 -0.09 -1.21 -2.11
CA ARG A 103 0.69 -1.33 -0.88
C ARG A 103 1.66 -2.48 -1.04
N VAL A 104 2.95 -2.20 -0.82
CA VAL A 104 4.01 -3.19 -0.97
C VAL A 104 4.78 -3.28 0.34
N PHE A 105 4.75 -4.45 0.97
CA PHE A 105 5.65 -4.79 2.06
C PHE A 105 6.79 -5.61 1.49
N TYR A 106 8.02 -5.32 1.88
CA TYR A 106 9.18 -6.01 1.33
C TYR A 106 10.33 -6.04 2.34
N GLY A 107 11.29 -6.93 2.05
CA GLY A 107 12.52 -7.00 2.83
C GLY A 107 12.34 -7.68 4.19
N PRO A 108 13.39 -7.62 5.02
CA PRO A 108 13.41 -8.33 6.29
C PRO A 108 12.56 -7.66 7.38
N THR A 109 12.23 -8.44 8.40
CA THR A 109 11.67 -7.90 9.65
C THR A 109 12.67 -6.91 10.24
N GLY A 110 12.17 -5.74 10.63
CA GLY A 110 13.01 -4.65 11.14
C GLY A 110 13.48 -3.68 10.06
N GLY A 111 13.21 -3.99 8.80
CA GLY A 111 13.57 -3.13 7.68
C GLY A 111 14.97 -3.35 7.15
N GLU A 112 15.24 -2.75 5.99
CA GLU A 112 16.57 -2.78 5.38
C GLU A 112 17.51 -1.80 6.07
N VAL A 113 18.80 -2.10 5.97
CA VAL A 113 19.83 -1.21 6.51
C VAL A 113 19.96 -0.02 5.56
N PRO A 114 19.90 1.24 6.07
CA PRO A 114 20.13 2.41 5.22
C PRO A 114 21.52 2.40 4.61
N LEU A 115 21.62 2.86 3.39
CA LEU A 115 22.90 2.99 2.69
C LEU A 115 23.74 4.17 3.22
#